data_c15e58896ce288829d66e2f5393d5a0c
#
_entry.id   c15e58896ce288829d66e2f5393d5a0c
#
_cell.length_a   1.000
_cell.length_b   1.000
_cell.length_c   1.000
_cell.angle_alpha   90.00
_cell.angle_beta   90.00
_cell.angle_gamma   90.00
#
_symmetry.space_group_name_H-M   'P 1'
#
loop_
_entity.id
_entity.type
_entity.pdbx_description
1 polymer ?
#
loop_
_entity_poly.entity_id
_entity_poly.type
_entity_poly.pdbx_seq_one_letter_code
_entity_poly.pdbx_strand_id
1 'polypeptide(L)'
;MSVEDPIKNGHFAKKQFCSRSGLISWSHHRRFEVGLSLAQQFAGKRVLDYGCGDGSFLALLMQSRAHPTAAVGVEIEPQVVADCGARFSTQEGLTFMLEGELKKPQHRGAFDAVICMEVLEHMVEIEPLLENFARLLGSSGKLLISVPIETGPPLLMKQAARRFAGWRGIGDYPGTSSYSMGELAASLFASSKRQHIIRPIHTSAEGGQFHDHKGFNWMMLREMLCRKFYLEETKASPVAWLSPFLASQVWFLLRKNTGEVSA
;
A
#
# COMPACT_ATOMS: atom_id res chain seq x y z
N MET A 1 2.44 12.79 16.37
CA MET A 1 1.65 13.42 15.29
C MET A 1 0.25 13.70 15.81
N SER A 2 -0.19 14.96 15.85
CA SER A 2 -1.61 15.29 16.07
C SER A 2 -2.34 15.05 14.75
N VAL A 3 -3.39 14.25 14.78
CA VAL A 3 -4.21 13.94 13.59
C VAL A 3 -5.44 14.83 13.66
N GLU A 4 -5.70 15.64 12.62
CA GLU A 4 -6.86 16.51 12.55
C GLU A 4 -8.18 15.73 12.45
N ASP A 5 -9.30 16.36 12.82
CA ASP A 5 -10.61 15.69 12.86
C ASP A 5 -11.06 15.06 11.52
N PRO A 6 -10.84 15.68 10.34
CA PRO A 6 -11.17 15.04 9.07
C PRO A 6 -10.47 13.70 8.86
N ILE A 7 -9.22 13.57 9.32
CA ILE A 7 -8.46 12.31 9.24
C ILE A 7 -9.01 11.30 10.24
N LYS A 8 -9.21 11.70 11.52
CA LYS A 8 -9.75 10.83 12.58
C LYS A 8 -11.11 10.23 12.24
N ASN A 9 -11.92 10.94 11.46
CA ASN A 9 -13.25 10.49 11.06
C ASN A 9 -13.24 9.47 9.91
N GLY A 10 -12.10 9.23 9.26
CA GLY A 10 -11.95 8.22 8.22
C GLY A 10 -12.22 6.80 8.74
N HIS A 11 -12.76 5.95 7.88
CA HIS A 11 -13.10 4.57 8.23
C HIS A 11 -11.87 3.75 8.66
N PHE A 12 -10.78 3.86 7.91
CA PHE A 12 -9.53 3.17 8.22
C PHE A 12 -8.78 3.85 9.36
N ALA A 13 -8.80 5.19 9.43
CA ALA A 13 -8.17 5.94 10.50
C ALA A 13 -8.76 5.56 11.87
N LYS A 14 -10.07 5.40 11.98
CA LYS A 14 -10.73 4.92 13.22
C LYS A 14 -10.22 3.56 13.65
N LYS A 15 -10.04 2.62 12.73
CA LYS A 15 -9.55 1.28 13.04
C LYS A 15 -8.05 1.26 13.32
N GLN A 16 -7.27 2.08 12.63
CA GLN A 16 -5.82 2.05 12.66
C GLN A 16 -5.21 2.96 13.74
N PHE A 17 -5.63 4.22 13.81
CA PHE A 17 -5.07 5.19 14.76
C PHE A 17 -5.78 5.20 16.11
N CYS A 18 -7.08 4.90 16.14
CA CYS A 18 -7.89 4.87 17.35
C CYS A 18 -8.13 3.46 17.87
N SER A 19 -7.31 2.47 17.46
CA SER A 19 -7.40 1.10 17.95
C SER A 19 -7.26 1.03 19.47
N ARG A 20 -8.07 0.19 20.12
CA ARG A 20 -7.95 -0.12 21.57
C ARG A 20 -6.61 -0.78 21.91
N SER A 21 -5.91 -1.37 20.94
CA SER A 21 -4.58 -1.94 21.12
C SER A 21 -3.51 -0.91 20.78
N GLY A 22 -2.77 -0.45 21.80
CA GLY A 22 -1.65 0.49 21.62
C GLY A 22 -0.58 -0.02 20.66
N LEU A 23 -0.35 -1.34 20.59
CA LEU A 23 0.60 -1.95 19.65
C LEU A 23 0.14 -1.83 18.19
N ILE A 24 -1.14 -2.05 17.93
CA ILE A 24 -1.73 -1.89 16.59
C ILE A 24 -1.65 -0.42 16.17
N SER A 25 -2.11 0.49 17.01
CA SER A 25 -2.03 1.93 16.75
C SER A 25 -0.59 2.39 16.51
N TRP A 26 0.36 1.98 17.36
CA TRP A 26 1.79 2.27 17.18
C TRP A 26 2.32 1.76 15.83
N SER A 27 2.00 0.52 15.45
CA SER A 27 2.45 -0.07 14.19
C SER A 27 1.95 0.73 12.97
N HIS A 28 0.68 1.18 12.99
CA HIS A 28 0.11 1.99 11.91
C HIS A 28 0.71 3.40 11.86
N HIS A 29 0.92 4.05 13.00
CA HIS A 29 1.62 5.34 13.04
C HIS A 29 3.02 5.23 12.44
N ARG A 30 3.80 4.23 12.87
CA ARG A 30 5.16 4.00 12.36
C ARG A 30 5.18 3.70 10.87
N ARG A 31 4.18 2.96 10.36
CA ARG A 31 4.03 2.74 8.92
C ARG A 31 3.87 4.07 8.17
N PHE A 32 2.98 4.93 8.61
CA PHE A 32 2.76 6.23 7.98
C PHE A 32 3.98 7.14 8.10
N GLU A 33 4.69 7.14 9.22
CA GLU A 33 5.94 7.89 9.36
C GLU A 33 7.01 7.44 8.36
N VAL A 34 7.16 6.12 8.15
CA VAL A 34 8.08 5.59 7.12
C VAL A 34 7.64 6.01 5.72
N GLY A 35 6.35 5.88 5.40
CA GLY A 35 5.80 6.33 4.12
C GLY A 35 6.00 7.82 3.88
N LEU A 36 5.67 8.67 4.85
CA LEU A 36 5.89 10.12 4.77
C LEU A 36 7.37 10.48 4.63
N SER A 37 8.25 9.76 5.33
CA SER A 37 9.71 9.94 5.19
C SER A 37 10.19 9.65 3.77
N LEU A 38 9.69 8.57 3.14
CA LEU A 38 9.99 8.23 1.74
C LEU A 38 9.37 9.23 0.76
N ALA A 39 8.17 9.73 1.07
CA ALA A 39 7.45 10.69 0.24
C ALA A 39 7.98 12.14 0.33
N GLN A 40 8.94 12.45 1.21
CA GLN A 40 9.56 13.78 1.31
C GLN A 40 10.11 14.30 -0.02
N GLN A 41 10.60 13.41 -0.88
CA GLN A 41 11.10 13.76 -2.22
C GLN A 41 9.99 14.15 -3.21
N PHE A 42 8.73 14.03 -2.83
CA PHE A 42 7.56 14.45 -3.64
C PHE A 42 7.12 15.89 -3.32
N ALA A 43 7.90 16.63 -2.54
CA ALA A 43 7.66 18.05 -2.29
C ALA A 43 7.53 18.84 -3.60
N GLY A 44 6.48 19.65 -3.70
CA GLY A 44 6.22 20.45 -4.92
C GLY A 44 5.87 19.64 -6.17
N LYS A 45 5.55 18.36 -6.04
CA LYS A 45 5.22 17.43 -7.14
C LYS A 45 3.72 17.19 -7.25
N ARG A 46 3.29 16.64 -8.40
CA ARG A 46 1.94 16.13 -8.58
C ARG A 46 1.90 14.64 -8.26
N VAL A 47 1.17 14.27 -7.22
CA VAL A 47 1.15 12.92 -6.65
C VAL A 47 -0.21 12.25 -6.88
N LEU A 48 -0.18 10.98 -7.22
CA LEU A 48 -1.33 10.08 -7.25
C LEU A 48 -1.19 9.05 -6.13
N ASP A 49 -2.24 8.80 -5.35
CA ASP A 49 -2.36 7.67 -4.42
C ASP A 49 -3.40 6.69 -4.95
N TYR A 50 -2.95 5.54 -5.41
CA TYR A 50 -3.80 4.49 -5.98
C TYR A 50 -4.26 3.52 -4.90
N GLY A 51 -5.56 3.41 -4.71
CA GLY A 51 -6.16 2.72 -3.57
C GLY A 51 -5.98 3.54 -2.29
N CYS A 52 -6.33 4.84 -2.36
CA CYS A 52 -6.08 5.79 -1.28
C CYS A 52 -6.91 5.53 0.00
N GLY A 53 -7.85 4.59 -0.05
CA GLY A 53 -8.76 4.30 1.05
C GLY A 53 -9.50 5.55 1.51
N ASP A 54 -9.43 5.85 2.80
CA ASP A 54 -10.08 7.03 3.39
C ASP A 54 -9.31 8.35 3.21
N GLY A 55 -8.27 8.38 2.38
CA GLY A 55 -7.49 9.58 2.09
C GLY A 55 -6.56 10.05 3.20
N SER A 56 -6.48 9.32 4.32
CA SER A 56 -5.71 9.74 5.50
C SER A 56 -4.23 9.95 5.22
N PHE A 57 -3.61 9.09 4.40
CA PHE A 57 -2.19 9.24 4.06
C PHE A 57 -1.93 10.49 3.22
N LEU A 58 -2.76 10.73 2.19
CA LEU A 58 -2.64 11.94 1.36
C LEU A 58 -2.87 13.21 2.17
N ALA A 59 -3.85 13.23 3.06
CA ALA A 59 -4.11 14.39 3.91
C ALA A 59 -2.91 14.70 4.82
N LEU A 60 -2.27 13.66 5.41
CA LEU A 60 -1.05 13.82 6.20
C LEU A 60 0.13 14.29 5.35
N LEU A 61 0.26 13.80 4.12
CA LEU A 61 1.29 14.22 3.18
C LEU A 61 1.10 15.70 2.79
N MET A 62 -0.13 16.13 2.51
CA MET A 62 -0.47 17.53 2.21
C MET A 62 -0.19 18.48 3.40
N GLN A 63 -0.28 18.01 4.64
CA GLN A 63 0.03 18.78 5.85
C GLN A 63 1.53 18.72 6.20
N SER A 64 2.32 17.90 5.54
CA SER A 64 3.75 17.77 5.82
C SER A 64 4.54 18.97 5.31
N ARG A 65 5.76 19.18 5.84
CA ARG A 65 6.68 20.21 5.33
C ARG A 65 7.08 20.01 3.86
N ALA A 66 7.01 18.77 3.39
CA ALA A 66 7.33 18.35 2.04
C ALA A 66 6.05 18.05 1.24
N HIS A 67 5.04 18.92 1.36
CA HIS A 67 3.75 18.71 0.70
C HIS A 67 3.88 18.78 -0.84
N PRO A 68 3.15 17.95 -1.58
CA PRO A 68 3.00 18.07 -3.02
C PRO A 68 2.21 19.34 -3.40
N THR A 69 2.37 19.81 -4.63
CA THR A 69 1.54 20.91 -5.16
C THR A 69 0.13 20.45 -5.48
N ALA A 70 -0.03 19.18 -5.83
CA ALA A 70 -1.33 18.56 -6.04
C ALA A 70 -1.29 17.09 -5.69
N ALA A 71 -2.30 16.60 -5.02
CA ALA A 71 -2.49 15.21 -4.67
C ALA A 71 -3.86 14.70 -5.15
N VAL A 72 -3.86 13.53 -5.78
CA VAL A 72 -5.06 12.88 -6.29
C VAL A 72 -5.20 11.52 -5.63
N GLY A 73 -6.25 11.33 -4.85
CA GLY A 73 -6.63 10.02 -4.32
C GLY A 73 -7.53 9.28 -5.30
N VAL A 74 -7.25 8.01 -5.51
CA VAL A 74 -8.03 7.15 -6.41
C VAL A 74 -8.52 5.93 -5.68
N GLU A 75 -9.81 5.64 -5.83
CA GLU A 75 -10.47 4.49 -5.21
C GLU A 75 -11.48 3.86 -6.17
N ILE A 76 -11.79 2.57 -5.95
CA ILE A 76 -12.76 1.85 -6.76
C ILE A 76 -14.21 2.09 -6.30
N GLU A 77 -14.41 2.32 -5.00
CA GLU A 77 -15.73 2.48 -4.40
C GLU A 77 -16.23 3.93 -4.48
N PRO A 78 -17.36 4.20 -5.18
CA PRO A 78 -17.89 5.56 -5.30
C PRO A 78 -18.21 6.22 -3.97
N GLN A 79 -18.67 5.44 -2.98
CA GLN A 79 -19.00 5.95 -1.66
C GLN A 79 -17.76 6.45 -0.90
N VAL A 80 -16.63 5.74 -1.03
CA VAL A 80 -15.35 6.14 -0.43
C VAL A 80 -14.84 7.42 -1.07
N VAL A 81 -14.91 7.52 -2.40
CA VAL A 81 -14.54 8.76 -3.13
C VAL A 81 -15.38 9.94 -2.67
N ALA A 82 -16.70 9.76 -2.55
CA ALA A 82 -17.61 10.82 -2.10
C ALA A 82 -17.34 11.24 -0.64
N ASP A 83 -17.10 10.28 0.26
CA ASP A 83 -16.74 10.55 1.65
C ASP A 83 -15.42 11.33 1.76
N CYS A 84 -14.39 10.91 1.03
CA CYS A 84 -13.11 11.62 0.97
C CYS A 84 -13.29 13.05 0.45
N GLY A 85 -14.02 13.23 -0.66
CA GLY A 85 -14.32 14.54 -1.23
C GLY A 85 -15.02 15.48 -0.25
N ALA A 86 -15.98 14.95 0.53
CA ALA A 86 -16.67 15.73 1.54
C ALA A 86 -15.76 16.10 2.74
N ARG A 87 -15.01 15.13 3.28
CA ARG A 87 -14.14 15.34 4.45
C ARG A 87 -12.96 16.29 4.19
N PHE A 88 -12.45 16.29 2.98
CA PHE A 88 -11.27 17.08 2.59
C PHE A 88 -11.61 18.23 1.63
N SER A 89 -12.88 18.63 1.54
CA SER A 89 -13.37 19.67 0.61
C SER A 89 -12.69 21.03 0.77
N THR A 90 -12.14 21.33 1.94
CA THR A 90 -11.41 22.58 2.22
C THR A 90 -9.89 22.47 2.02
N GLN A 91 -9.38 21.28 1.73
CA GLN A 91 -7.95 21.07 1.54
C GLN A 91 -7.57 21.39 0.09
N GLU A 92 -6.97 22.57 -0.13
CA GLU A 92 -6.49 22.96 -1.47
C GLU A 92 -5.47 21.95 -2.02
N GLY A 93 -5.55 21.68 -3.32
CA GLY A 93 -4.63 20.76 -4.01
C GLY A 93 -4.89 19.29 -3.76
N LEU A 94 -5.88 18.90 -2.95
CA LEU A 94 -6.26 17.51 -2.70
C LEU A 94 -7.62 17.21 -3.39
N THR A 95 -7.62 16.20 -4.25
CA THR A 95 -8.83 15.76 -4.97
C THR A 95 -8.96 14.25 -4.95
N PHE A 96 -10.18 13.74 -5.14
CA PHE A 96 -10.46 12.31 -5.18
C PHE A 96 -11.26 11.96 -6.42
N MET A 97 -10.99 10.80 -7.03
CA MET A 97 -11.68 10.32 -8.21
C MET A 97 -11.79 8.80 -8.25
N LEU A 98 -12.69 8.29 -9.08
CA LEU A 98 -12.82 6.86 -9.34
C LEU A 98 -11.65 6.34 -10.19
N GLU A 99 -11.24 5.09 -9.95
CA GLU A 99 -10.15 4.43 -10.68
C GLU A 99 -10.36 4.49 -12.20
N GLY A 100 -11.59 4.28 -12.68
CA GLY A 100 -11.93 4.33 -14.09
C GLY A 100 -11.58 5.65 -14.80
N GLU A 101 -11.54 6.76 -14.06
CA GLU A 101 -11.16 8.08 -14.60
C GLU A 101 -9.70 8.12 -15.07
N LEU A 102 -8.82 7.32 -14.46
CA LEU A 102 -7.41 7.26 -14.83
C LEU A 102 -7.17 6.74 -16.26
N LYS A 103 -8.16 6.08 -16.88
CA LYS A 103 -8.06 5.58 -18.26
C LYS A 103 -8.05 6.73 -19.28
N LYS A 104 -8.52 7.93 -18.91
CA LYS A 104 -8.57 9.09 -19.79
C LYS A 104 -7.16 9.51 -20.24
N PRO A 105 -7.00 9.94 -21.51
CA PRO A 105 -5.67 10.28 -22.08
C PRO A 105 -4.90 11.36 -21.31
N GLN A 106 -5.60 12.29 -20.68
CA GLN A 106 -5.03 13.41 -19.93
C GLN A 106 -4.18 12.97 -18.73
N HIS A 107 -4.36 11.75 -18.24
CA HIS A 107 -3.60 11.22 -17.11
C HIS A 107 -2.30 10.52 -17.54
N ARG A 108 -2.04 10.38 -18.84
CA ARG A 108 -0.79 9.79 -19.34
C ARG A 108 0.38 10.71 -19.07
N GLY A 109 1.36 10.22 -18.30
CA GLY A 109 2.54 10.99 -17.92
C GLY A 109 2.24 12.20 -17.03
N ALA A 110 1.06 12.25 -16.41
CA ALA A 110 0.56 13.42 -15.70
C ALA A 110 1.05 13.51 -14.25
N PHE A 111 1.65 12.46 -13.71
CA PHE A 111 2.06 12.40 -12.31
C PHE A 111 3.57 12.30 -12.18
N ASP A 112 4.14 13.06 -11.25
CA ASP A 112 5.55 12.97 -10.87
C ASP A 112 5.79 11.79 -9.91
N ALA A 113 4.78 11.42 -9.16
CA ALA A 113 4.84 10.27 -8.27
C ALA A 113 3.49 9.52 -8.22
N VAL A 114 3.58 8.19 -8.13
CA VAL A 114 2.46 7.30 -7.81
C VAL A 114 2.78 6.62 -6.49
N ILE A 115 1.83 6.63 -5.58
CA ILE A 115 1.85 5.91 -4.31
C ILE A 115 0.83 4.77 -4.42
N CYS A 116 1.16 3.60 -3.91
CA CYS A 116 0.25 2.46 -3.86
C CYS A 116 0.55 1.65 -2.59
N MET A 117 -0.33 1.77 -1.59
CA MET A 117 -0.11 1.20 -0.28
C MET A 117 -1.14 0.12 0.03
N GLU A 118 -0.69 -1.09 0.37
CA GLU A 118 -1.55 -2.20 0.80
C GLU A 118 -2.66 -2.52 -0.23
N VAL A 119 -2.31 -2.52 -1.52
CA VAL A 119 -3.22 -2.83 -2.63
C VAL A 119 -2.73 -4.03 -3.44
N LEU A 120 -1.43 -4.07 -3.77
CA LEU A 120 -0.89 -5.08 -4.70
C LEU A 120 -1.04 -6.51 -4.20
N GLU A 121 -1.07 -6.71 -2.89
CA GLU A 121 -1.35 -8.00 -2.28
C GLU A 121 -2.77 -8.51 -2.52
N HIS A 122 -3.68 -7.64 -2.89
CA HIS A 122 -5.07 -8.00 -3.20
C HIS A 122 -5.31 -8.25 -4.69
N MET A 123 -4.39 -7.85 -5.55
CA MET A 123 -4.54 -7.99 -7.00
C MET A 123 -4.35 -9.44 -7.46
N VAL A 124 -5.26 -9.92 -8.30
CA VAL A 124 -5.13 -11.23 -8.98
C VAL A 124 -4.05 -11.13 -10.05
N GLU A 125 -4.02 -10.04 -10.81
CA GLU A 125 -3.02 -9.75 -11.83
C GLU A 125 -2.32 -8.42 -11.51
N ILE A 126 -1.02 -8.48 -11.23
CA ILE A 126 -0.23 -7.32 -10.84
C ILE A 126 0.38 -6.61 -12.06
N GLU A 127 0.83 -7.35 -13.08
CA GLU A 127 1.51 -6.79 -14.25
C GLU A 127 0.72 -5.68 -14.96
N PRO A 128 -0.59 -5.83 -15.26
CA PRO A 128 -1.37 -4.77 -15.91
C PRO A 128 -1.42 -3.48 -15.09
N LEU A 129 -1.45 -3.60 -13.75
CA LEU A 129 -1.44 -2.44 -12.86
C LEU A 129 -0.08 -1.74 -12.88
N LEU A 130 1.03 -2.48 -12.91
CA LEU A 130 2.37 -1.90 -13.03
C LEU A 130 2.55 -1.19 -14.39
N GLU A 131 1.96 -1.70 -15.46
CA GLU A 131 1.91 -1.03 -16.75
C GLU A 131 1.14 0.28 -16.70
N ASN A 132 0.01 0.26 -16.01
CA ASN A 132 -0.77 1.47 -15.80
C ASN A 132 0.02 2.51 -14.98
N PHE A 133 0.72 2.12 -13.93
CA PHE A 133 1.59 3.05 -13.19
C PHE A 133 2.69 3.64 -14.07
N ALA A 134 3.35 2.82 -14.90
CA ALA A 134 4.34 3.32 -15.85
C ALA A 134 3.74 4.30 -16.88
N ARG A 135 2.50 4.08 -17.31
CA ARG A 135 1.75 4.99 -18.21
C ARG A 135 1.40 6.32 -17.55
N LEU A 136 1.01 6.29 -16.27
CA LEU A 136 0.59 7.46 -15.49
C LEU A 136 1.77 8.37 -15.11
N LEU A 137 2.94 7.76 -14.86
CA LEU A 137 4.16 8.47 -14.47
C LEU A 137 4.79 9.22 -15.64
N GLY A 138 5.23 10.46 -15.38
CA GLY A 138 6.13 11.22 -16.26
C GLY A 138 7.47 10.50 -16.47
N SER A 139 8.34 11.04 -17.32
CA SER A 139 9.64 10.40 -17.68
C SER A 139 10.56 10.16 -16.48
N SER A 140 10.63 11.10 -15.54
CA SER A 140 11.39 11.00 -14.28
C SER A 140 10.53 10.60 -13.08
N GLY A 141 9.35 10.07 -13.33
CA GLY A 141 8.37 9.77 -12.29
C GLY A 141 8.82 8.67 -11.34
N LYS A 142 8.35 8.73 -10.11
CA LYS A 142 8.68 7.78 -9.03
C LYS A 142 7.46 7.01 -8.58
N LEU A 143 7.69 5.78 -8.13
CA LEU A 143 6.68 4.87 -7.62
C LEU A 143 7.04 4.49 -6.19
N LEU A 144 6.11 4.72 -5.24
CA LEU A 144 6.23 4.31 -3.84
C LEU A 144 5.20 3.24 -3.54
N ILE A 145 5.66 2.06 -3.17
CA ILE A 145 4.80 0.91 -2.88
C ILE A 145 5.03 0.44 -1.46
N SER A 146 3.96 0.11 -0.73
CA SER A 146 4.04 -0.70 0.47
C SER A 146 3.18 -1.95 0.37
N VAL A 147 3.69 -3.05 0.93
CA VAL A 147 2.98 -4.33 0.99
C VAL A 147 3.30 -5.06 2.30
N PRO A 148 2.38 -5.91 2.79
CA PRO A 148 2.65 -6.75 3.95
C PRO A 148 3.66 -7.85 3.65
N ILE A 149 4.39 -8.26 4.68
CA ILE A 149 5.26 -9.43 4.62
C ILE A 149 4.50 -10.63 5.18
N GLU A 150 4.12 -11.55 4.30
CA GLU A 150 3.38 -12.78 4.64
C GLU A 150 4.25 -14.03 4.38
N THR A 151 5.56 -13.88 4.52
CA THR A 151 6.56 -14.95 4.37
C THR A 151 7.61 -14.87 5.47
N GLY A 152 8.32 -15.98 5.71
CA GLY A 152 9.39 -16.01 6.70
C GLY A 152 8.94 -15.87 8.16
N PRO A 153 9.87 -15.54 9.09
CA PRO A 153 9.57 -15.40 10.52
C PRO A 153 8.45 -14.42 10.86
N PRO A 154 8.27 -13.27 10.16
CA PRO A 154 7.16 -12.35 10.44
C PRO A 154 5.79 -12.99 10.31
N LEU A 155 5.62 -13.95 9.40
CA LEU A 155 4.36 -14.69 9.27
C LEU A 155 4.00 -15.44 10.55
N LEU A 156 4.96 -16.10 11.19
CA LEU A 156 4.72 -16.80 12.47
C LEU A 156 4.26 -15.83 13.56
N MET A 157 4.92 -14.69 13.67
CA MET A 157 4.55 -13.66 14.64
C MET A 157 3.12 -13.15 14.39
N LYS A 158 2.76 -12.91 13.12
CA LYS A 158 1.41 -12.50 12.73
C LYS A 158 0.37 -13.59 13.04
N GLN A 159 0.68 -14.86 12.76
CA GLN A 159 -0.22 -15.97 13.05
C GLN A 159 -0.42 -16.15 14.57
N ALA A 160 0.63 -16.04 15.37
CA ALA A 160 0.55 -16.07 16.83
C ALA A 160 -0.31 -14.91 17.36
N ALA A 161 -0.07 -13.70 16.86
CA ALA A 161 -0.85 -12.50 17.24
C ALA A 161 -2.33 -12.64 16.85
N ARG A 162 -2.65 -13.14 15.65
CA ARG A 162 -4.02 -13.41 15.20
C ARG A 162 -4.74 -14.44 16.08
N ARG A 163 -4.06 -15.54 16.45
CA ARG A 163 -4.61 -16.57 17.35
C ARG A 163 -4.87 -16.00 18.75
N PHE A 164 -3.93 -15.21 19.27
CA PHE A 164 -4.09 -14.59 20.58
C PHE A 164 -5.23 -13.56 20.59
N ALA A 165 -5.33 -12.72 19.55
CA ALA A 165 -6.42 -11.76 19.39
C ALA A 165 -7.79 -12.46 19.28
N GLY A 166 -7.87 -13.52 18.50
CA GLY A 166 -9.08 -14.35 18.38
C GLY A 166 -9.50 -14.99 19.70
N TRP A 167 -8.54 -15.50 20.49
CA TRP A 167 -8.81 -16.05 21.82
C TRP A 167 -9.34 -15.00 22.81
N ARG A 168 -8.89 -13.75 22.68
CA ARG A 168 -9.32 -12.63 23.54
C ARG A 168 -10.55 -11.88 23.02
N GLY A 169 -11.10 -12.24 21.86
CA GLY A 169 -12.17 -11.48 21.22
C GLY A 169 -11.78 -10.03 20.88
N ILE A 170 -10.47 -9.78 20.71
CA ILE A 170 -9.93 -8.46 20.39
C ILE A 170 -9.76 -8.38 18.87
N GLY A 171 -10.72 -7.73 18.22
CA GLY A 171 -10.60 -7.25 16.84
C GLY A 171 -11.34 -8.09 15.81
N ASP A 172 -12.15 -7.40 15.02
CA ASP A 172 -12.62 -7.83 13.70
C ASP A 172 -11.44 -7.76 12.72
N TYR A 173 -10.58 -8.78 12.73
CA TYR A 173 -9.68 -9.00 11.62
C TYR A 173 -10.47 -9.77 10.55
N PRO A 174 -10.86 -9.16 9.43
CA PRO A 174 -11.47 -9.89 8.32
C PRO A 174 -10.50 -11.02 7.94
N GLY A 175 -11.04 -12.26 7.96
CA GLY A 175 -10.24 -13.45 8.00
C GLY A 175 -9.26 -13.57 6.85
N THR A 176 -8.00 -13.61 7.15
CA THR A 176 -7.02 -14.24 6.26
C THR A 176 -7.35 -15.73 6.24
N SER A 177 -7.44 -16.34 5.07
CA SER A 177 -7.64 -17.79 4.94
C SER A 177 -6.64 -18.56 5.80
N SER A 178 -7.09 -19.61 6.46
CA SER A 178 -6.23 -20.39 7.35
C SER A 178 -5.11 -21.09 6.58
N TYR A 179 -3.94 -21.20 7.21
CA TYR A 179 -2.82 -21.97 6.68
C TYR A 179 -2.88 -23.41 7.19
N SER A 180 -2.71 -24.38 6.30
CA SER A 180 -2.31 -25.73 6.69
C SER A 180 -0.84 -25.74 7.17
N MET A 181 -0.43 -26.79 7.87
CA MET A 181 0.97 -26.92 8.33
C MET A 181 1.97 -26.94 7.17
N GLY A 182 1.63 -27.59 6.06
CA GLY A 182 2.46 -27.61 4.85
C GLY A 182 2.59 -26.24 4.19
N GLU A 183 1.50 -25.50 4.07
CA GLU A 183 1.50 -24.12 3.53
C GLU A 183 2.28 -23.17 4.44
N LEU A 184 2.16 -23.32 5.75
CA LEU A 184 2.92 -22.53 6.70
C LEU A 184 4.41 -22.78 6.55
N ALA A 185 4.84 -24.05 6.49
CA ALA A 185 6.23 -24.43 6.24
C ALA A 185 6.74 -23.88 4.90
N ALA A 186 5.96 -24.04 3.82
CA ALA A 186 6.29 -23.48 2.51
C ALA A 186 6.46 -21.96 2.55
N SER A 187 5.60 -21.24 3.29
CA SER A 187 5.67 -19.80 3.43
C SER A 187 6.87 -19.32 4.25
N LEU A 188 7.34 -20.13 5.22
CA LEU A 188 8.55 -19.82 5.99
C LEU A 188 9.81 -19.85 5.12
N PHE A 189 9.88 -20.78 4.16
CA PHE A 189 11.01 -20.96 3.25
C PHE A 189 10.73 -20.42 1.84
N ALA A 190 9.79 -19.49 1.71
CA ALA A 190 9.46 -18.86 0.44
C ALA A 190 10.68 -18.14 -0.16
N SER A 191 10.79 -18.15 -1.49
CA SER A 191 11.84 -17.47 -2.24
C SER A 191 11.24 -16.61 -3.36
N SER A 192 12.05 -15.76 -3.98
CA SER A 192 11.62 -14.94 -5.13
C SER A 192 11.42 -15.73 -6.43
N LYS A 193 11.89 -16.97 -6.50
CA LYS A 193 11.94 -17.75 -7.75
C LYS A 193 10.59 -18.33 -8.18
N ARG A 194 9.70 -18.61 -7.23
CA ARG A 194 8.40 -19.21 -7.50
C ARG A 194 7.38 -18.91 -6.40
N GLN A 195 6.10 -18.94 -6.79
CA GLN A 195 5.01 -18.92 -5.81
C GLN A 195 5.05 -20.20 -4.98
N HIS A 196 5.04 -20.06 -3.66
CA HIS A 196 5.26 -21.14 -2.71
C HIS A 196 3.98 -21.89 -2.33
N ILE A 197 2.81 -21.22 -2.40
CA ILE A 197 1.48 -21.82 -2.18
C ILE A 197 0.48 -21.20 -3.15
N ILE A 198 -0.62 -21.91 -3.41
CA ILE A 198 -1.74 -21.36 -4.19
C ILE A 198 -2.45 -20.32 -3.33
N ARG A 199 -2.63 -19.13 -3.88
CA ARG A 199 -3.35 -18.05 -3.20
C ARG A 199 -4.85 -18.20 -3.43
N PRO A 200 -5.69 -18.13 -2.38
CA PRO A 200 -7.14 -18.15 -2.55
C PRO A 200 -7.62 -16.90 -3.30
N ILE A 201 -8.61 -17.09 -4.19
CA ILE A 201 -9.30 -16.01 -4.88
C ILE A 201 -10.68 -15.87 -4.24
N HIS A 202 -11.02 -14.67 -3.86
CA HIS A 202 -12.32 -14.29 -3.33
C HIS A 202 -13.05 -13.41 -4.34
N THR A 203 -14.38 -13.38 -4.24
CA THR A 203 -15.21 -12.49 -5.08
C THR A 203 -15.93 -11.51 -4.17
N SER A 204 -15.83 -10.22 -4.47
CA SER A 204 -16.58 -9.17 -3.78
C SER A 204 -18.07 -9.21 -4.13
N ALA A 205 -18.88 -8.49 -3.38
CA ALA A 205 -20.31 -8.37 -3.66
C ALA A 205 -20.60 -7.77 -5.06
N GLU A 206 -19.71 -6.93 -5.57
CA GLU A 206 -19.78 -6.32 -6.89
C GLU A 206 -19.18 -7.20 -8.02
N GLY A 207 -18.75 -8.43 -7.70
CA GLY A 207 -18.21 -9.40 -8.66
C GLY A 207 -16.71 -9.26 -8.95
N GLY A 208 -16.00 -8.31 -8.33
CA GLY A 208 -14.56 -8.17 -8.46
C GLY A 208 -13.80 -9.32 -7.76
N GLN A 209 -12.78 -9.85 -8.42
CA GLN A 209 -11.92 -10.88 -7.84
C GLN A 209 -10.73 -10.27 -7.12
N PHE A 210 -10.38 -10.82 -5.96
CA PHE A 210 -9.24 -10.38 -5.17
C PHE A 210 -8.62 -11.53 -4.37
N HIS A 211 -7.37 -11.34 -3.97
CA HIS A 211 -6.71 -12.21 -3.00
C HIS A 211 -6.83 -11.64 -1.59
N ASP A 212 -6.87 -12.52 -0.59
CA ASP A 212 -6.51 -12.12 0.77
C ASP A 212 -4.97 -12.13 0.93
N HIS A 213 -4.48 -11.86 2.14
CA HIS A 213 -3.03 -11.79 2.39
C HIS A 213 -2.34 -13.18 2.35
N LYS A 214 -3.10 -14.30 2.37
CA LYS A 214 -2.53 -15.64 2.40
C LYS A 214 -1.64 -15.91 1.19
N GLY A 215 -0.40 -16.30 1.46
CA GLY A 215 0.54 -16.69 0.42
C GLY A 215 1.11 -15.54 -0.40
N PHE A 216 0.86 -14.28 -0.03
CA PHE A 216 1.49 -13.16 -0.71
C PHE A 216 3.02 -13.21 -0.57
N ASN A 217 3.70 -13.08 -1.69
CA ASN A 217 5.17 -13.16 -1.75
C ASN A 217 5.78 -11.85 -2.21
N TRP A 218 6.16 -11.01 -1.24
CA TRP A 218 6.76 -9.71 -1.50
C TRP A 218 8.09 -9.78 -2.27
N MET A 219 8.83 -10.90 -2.16
CA MET A 219 10.09 -11.07 -2.89
C MET A 219 9.84 -11.27 -4.39
N MET A 220 8.78 -12.00 -4.76
CA MET A 220 8.36 -12.09 -6.16
C MET A 220 7.87 -10.75 -6.68
N LEU A 221 7.08 -10.00 -5.90
CA LEU A 221 6.68 -8.64 -6.26
C LEU A 221 7.92 -7.76 -6.53
N ARG A 222 8.92 -7.81 -5.64
CA ARG A 222 10.16 -7.07 -5.83
C ARG A 222 10.83 -7.37 -7.18
N GLU A 223 10.92 -8.65 -7.57
CA GLU A 223 11.47 -9.05 -8.87
C GLU A 223 10.64 -8.49 -10.05
N MET A 224 9.30 -8.53 -9.93
CA MET A 224 8.40 -7.94 -10.95
C MET A 224 8.61 -6.43 -11.07
N LEU A 225 8.70 -5.73 -9.94
CA LEU A 225 8.98 -4.30 -9.89
C LEU A 225 10.32 -3.96 -10.54
N CYS A 226 11.39 -4.71 -10.22
CA CYS A 226 12.74 -4.47 -10.75
C CYS A 226 12.87 -4.75 -12.26
N ARG A 227 11.96 -5.51 -12.87
CA ARG A 227 11.92 -5.68 -14.33
C ARG A 227 11.43 -4.43 -15.06
N LYS A 228 10.59 -3.63 -14.42
CA LYS A 228 9.88 -2.50 -15.04
C LYS A 228 10.35 -1.13 -14.54
N PHE A 229 10.86 -1.09 -13.33
CA PHE A 229 11.31 0.12 -12.65
C PHE A 229 12.72 -0.07 -12.08
N TYR A 230 13.43 1.03 -11.88
CA TYR A 230 14.70 1.03 -11.15
C TYR A 230 14.43 1.19 -9.66
N LEU A 231 14.85 0.22 -8.85
CA LEU A 231 14.71 0.24 -7.40
C LEU A 231 15.76 1.18 -6.79
N GLU A 232 15.30 2.25 -6.13
CA GLU A 232 16.17 3.23 -5.47
C GLU A 232 16.38 2.90 -3.98
N GLU A 233 15.30 2.50 -3.30
CA GLU A 233 15.34 2.27 -1.86
C GLU A 233 14.37 1.16 -1.43
N THR A 234 14.75 0.40 -0.40
CA THR A 234 13.88 -0.55 0.29
C THR A 234 13.91 -0.25 1.78
N LYS A 235 12.75 -0.04 2.38
CA LYS A 235 12.62 0.14 3.84
C LYS A 235 11.66 -0.86 4.44
N ALA A 236 11.82 -1.11 5.74
CA ALA A 236 10.94 -1.95 6.54
C ALA A 236 10.08 -1.08 7.47
N SER A 237 8.90 -1.57 7.88
CA SER A 237 8.10 -0.97 8.94
C SER A 237 7.46 -2.06 9.81
N PRO A 238 7.12 -1.74 11.08
CA PRO A 238 7.16 -0.45 11.76
C PRO A 238 8.55 0.02 12.17
N VAL A 239 9.57 -0.83 12.10
CA VAL A 239 10.95 -0.52 12.53
C VAL A 239 11.84 -0.44 11.30
N ALA A 240 12.15 0.78 10.87
CA ALA A 240 12.79 1.05 9.57
C ALA A 240 14.23 0.51 9.43
N TRP A 241 14.95 0.26 10.52
CA TRP A 241 16.30 -0.28 10.52
C TRP A 241 16.33 -1.83 10.52
N LEU A 242 15.18 -2.49 10.73
CA LEU A 242 15.11 -3.94 10.61
C LEU A 242 15.16 -4.36 9.14
N SER A 243 15.73 -5.55 8.92
CA SER A 243 15.62 -6.21 7.63
C SER A 243 14.14 -6.50 7.32
N PRO A 244 13.70 -6.39 6.05
CA PRO A 244 12.36 -6.84 5.64
C PRO A 244 12.03 -8.27 6.09
N PHE A 245 13.03 -9.14 6.25
CA PHE A 245 12.84 -10.51 6.75
C PHE A 245 12.43 -10.60 8.22
N LEU A 246 12.43 -9.48 8.97
CA LEU A 246 12.04 -9.40 10.39
C LEU A 246 10.93 -8.37 10.63
N ALA A 247 10.44 -7.73 9.58
CA ALA A 247 9.43 -6.68 9.66
C ALA A 247 8.04 -7.18 9.26
N SER A 248 7.01 -6.40 9.57
CA SER A 248 5.63 -6.72 9.18
C SER A 248 5.26 -6.23 7.77
N GLN A 249 5.99 -5.24 7.26
CA GLN A 249 5.76 -4.62 5.96
C GLN A 249 7.08 -4.21 5.32
N VAL A 250 7.07 -4.11 3.99
CA VAL A 250 8.18 -3.61 3.18
C VAL A 250 7.69 -2.49 2.27
N TRP A 251 8.57 -1.51 2.08
CA TRP A 251 8.41 -0.36 1.21
C TRP A 251 9.44 -0.42 0.10
N PHE A 252 9.00 -0.08 -1.11
CA PHE A 252 9.84 0.05 -2.30
C PHE A 252 9.67 1.46 -2.85
N LEU A 253 10.77 2.18 -2.96
CA LEU A 253 10.86 3.41 -3.71
C LEU A 253 11.55 3.12 -5.02
N LEU A 254 10.86 3.42 -6.12
CA LEU A 254 11.33 3.09 -7.46
C LEU A 254 11.25 4.31 -8.37
N ARG A 255 12.04 4.31 -9.41
CA ARG A 255 12.02 5.31 -10.49
C ARG A 255 11.64 4.63 -11.81
N LYS A 256 10.87 5.34 -12.62
CA LYS A 256 10.51 4.87 -13.96
C LYS A 256 11.78 4.67 -14.80
N ASN A 257 11.88 3.54 -15.48
CA ASN A 257 12.95 3.32 -16.45
C ASN A 257 12.72 4.23 -17.68
N THR A 258 13.67 5.07 -18.00
CA THR A 258 13.58 6.03 -19.12
C THR A 258 13.93 5.42 -20.46
N GLY A 259 14.13 4.11 -20.55
CA GLY A 259 14.39 3.43 -21.83
C GLY A 259 15.77 3.72 -22.44
N GLU A 260 16.67 4.41 -21.75
CA GLU A 260 18.07 4.45 -22.13
C GLU A 260 18.72 3.09 -21.77
N VAL A 261 18.60 2.15 -22.68
CA VAL A 261 19.53 1.03 -22.76
C VAL A 261 20.88 1.67 -23.07
N SER A 262 21.76 1.71 -22.09
CA SER A 262 23.18 2.01 -22.38
C SER A 262 23.65 1.00 -23.42
N ALA A 263 23.89 1.52 -24.63
CA ALA A 263 24.53 0.81 -25.73
C ALA A 263 25.96 0.43 -25.36
#